data_4d848209f5b091e9469d2531251759e1
#
_entry.id   4d848209f5b091e9469d2531251759e1
#
_cell.length_a   1.000
_cell.length_b   1.000
_cell.length_c   1.000
_cell.angle_alpha   90.00
_cell.angle_beta   90.00
_cell.angle_gamma   90.00
#
_symmetry.space_group_name_H-M   'P 1'
#
loop_
_entity.id
_entity.type
_entity.pdbx_description
1 polymer ?
#
loop_
_entity_poly.entity_id
_entity_poly.type
_entity_poly.pdbx_seq_one_letter_code
_entity_poly.pdbx_strand_id
1 'polypeptide(L)'
;DGQGRLPLFEEGKPQADLSNQTSHQNGSTVSSAGSPSSAQGTTTGRGGALAVPWAAKSVPGGGRRRFADFESFVTGPSNQLARVSAEMAATQPGVLSPLVFCGPTGVGKTHLLEAIWTAVRRHHRSAAVLYLSAEQFTSSYLEALRGSGLPSLRRKYRGVDVLLIDDLQFFAGKRATQVELLYTIDALQQAGGQLVFAASAPPRELRELIPDLAARLDSGVVCRIEPPEYETRLKILAQYAARLGFPLPEEVCRFIATHFRRHVWELSGAVCRLHAASCAMGRALTVDLARQVLADMLAAREQMVQLADIRKAVCEVFQIDPGGLCGPGKERQLSYPRMLAMWLARKYTRA
;
A
#
# COMPACT_ATOMS: atom_id res chain seq x y z
N ASP A 1 -42.28 46.99 -9.08
CA ASP A 1 -41.96 47.66 -10.36
C ASP A 1 -40.56 47.26 -10.78
N GLY A 2 -40.41 46.73 -12.00
CA GLY A 2 -39.13 46.52 -12.64
C GLY A 2 -38.85 45.10 -13.06
N GLN A 3 -39.58 44.59 -14.04
CA GLN A 3 -39.29 43.38 -14.81
C GLN A 3 -38.10 43.62 -15.72
N GLY A 4 -37.19 42.67 -15.79
CA GLY A 4 -36.11 42.58 -16.76
C GLY A 4 -35.96 41.15 -17.27
N ARG A 5 -36.52 40.93 -18.46
CA ARG A 5 -36.52 39.67 -19.22
C ARG A 5 -35.10 39.33 -19.77
N LEU A 6 -34.79 38.06 -19.77
CA LEU A 6 -33.71 37.40 -20.54
C LEU A 6 -33.99 37.45 -22.06
N PRO A 7 -32.99 37.42 -22.93
CA PRO A 7 -33.15 36.94 -24.29
C PRO A 7 -32.62 35.54 -24.51
N LEU A 8 -33.43 34.75 -25.18
CA LEU A 8 -33.20 33.50 -25.88
C LEU A 8 -32.16 33.68 -26.99
N PHE A 9 -31.29 32.71 -27.20
CA PHE A 9 -30.59 32.54 -28.46
C PHE A 9 -30.87 31.15 -29.03
N GLU A 10 -31.19 31.19 -30.31
CA GLU A 10 -31.69 30.15 -31.19
C GLU A 10 -30.65 29.09 -31.57
N GLU A 11 -31.23 27.99 -32.01
CA GLU A 11 -30.60 26.85 -32.70
C GLU A 11 -29.97 27.22 -34.03
N GLY A 12 -28.87 26.58 -34.37
CA GLY A 12 -28.29 26.59 -35.70
C GLY A 12 -27.64 25.25 -36.00
N LYS A 13 -28.38 24.36 -36.67
CA LYS A 13 -27.80 23.29 -37.50
C LYS A 13 -27.31 23.86 -38.84
N PRO A 14 -26.28 23.23 -39.46
CA PRO A 14 -26.52 22.61 -40.76
C PRO A 14 -25.83 21.23 -40.93
N GLN A 15 -26.54 20.37 -41.54
CA GLN A 15 -26.45 19.41 -42.63
C GLN A 15 -25.10 19.28 -43.36
N ALA A 16 -24.62 18.01 -43.44
CA ALA A 16 -24.45 17.08 -44.57
C ALA A 16 -23.67 17.59 -45.78
N ASP A 17 -22.68 16.86 -46.26
CA ASP A 17 -22.78 15.90 -47.39
C ASP A 17 -21.43 15.28 -47.81
N LEU A 18 -21.50 13.98 -48.05
CA LEU A 18 -21.04 13.18 -49.21
C LEU A 18 -19.53 13.03 -49.60
N SER A 19 -19.15 11.76 -49.52
CA SER A 19 -18.58 10.90 -50.56
C SER A 19 -17.12 11.12 -51.07
N ASN A 20 -16.29 10.08 -51.00
CA ASN A 20 -15.88 9.22 -52.09
C ASN A 20 -14.77 8.27 -51.63
N GLN A 21 -15.02 6.99 -51.67
CA GLN A 21 -14.47 5.94 -52.53
C GLN A 21 -13.03 6.18 -53.05
N THR A 22 -12.11 5.27 -52.74
CA THR A 22 -11.61 4.29 -53.68
C THR A 22 -10.64 3.28 -53.04
N SER A 23 -10.93 2.05 -53.33
CA SER A 23 -10.17 0.82 -53.32
C SER A 23 -8.75 0.91 -53.87
N HIS A 24 -7.82 0.09 -53.33
CA HIS A 24 -7.01 -0.82 -54.13
C HIS A 24 -6.44 -1.98 -53.34
N GLN A 25 -6.70 -3.16 -53.87
CA GLN A 25 -6.14 -4.48 -53.56
C GLN A 25 -4.72 -4.61 -54.04
N ASN A 26 -3.99 -5.52 -53.46
CA ASN A 26 -3.08 -6.56 -53.99
C ASN A 26 -2.08 -6.89 -52.91
N GLY A 27 -1.87 -8.10 -52.44
CA GLY A 27 -1.84 -9.39 -53.11
C GLY A 27 -0.40 -9.88 -53.25
N SER A 28 -0.11 -11.03 -52.63
CA SER A 28 0.91 -12.07 -52.95
C SER A 28 1.77 -12.49 -51.74
N THR A 29 1.46 -13.58 -51.06
CA THR A 29 2.02 -14.96 -51.11
C THR A 29 3.47 -15.12 -51.61
N VAL A 30 4.24 -15.91 -50.83
CA VAL A 30 5.10 -17.08 -51.14
C VAL A 30 6.00 -17.32 -49.92
N SER A 31 5.90 -18.34 -49.12
CA SER A 31 6.29 -19.75 -49.16
C SER A 31 7.79 -20.04 -49.20
N SER A 32 8.17 -20.91 -48.27
CA SER A 32 9.10 -22.05 -48.28
C SER A 32 10.35 -21.90 -47.40
N ALA A 33 10.44 -22.68 -46.32
CA ALA A 33 11.11 -23.98 -46.21
C ALA A 33 12.64 -23.94 -46.15
N GLY A 34 13.21 -24.55 -45.08
CA GLY A 34 14.61 -24.97 -45.04
C GLY A 34 15.15 -25.25 -43.63
N SER A 35 14.98 -26.45 -43.12
CA SER A 35 15.96 -27.09 -42.25
C SER A 35 16.94 -27.82 -43.08
N PRO A 36 18.21 -28.05 -42.69
CA PRO A 36 18.52 -29.15 -41.76
C PRO A 36 19.84 -29.06 -40.95
N SER A 37 19.95 -29.98 -40.01
CA SER A 37 21.07 -30.89 -39.67
C SER A 37 22.21 -30.45 -38.76
N SER A 38 22.21 -31.07 -37.60
CA SER A 38 23.29 -31.81 -36.87
C SER A 38 24.74 -31.39 -36.98
N ALA A 39 25.37 -31.15 -35.82
CA ALA A 39 26.70 -31.68 -35.50
C ALA A 39 26.87 -31.86 -33.99
N GLN A 40 27.26 -33.08 -33.63
CA GLN A 40 27.70 -33.54 -32.31
C GLN A 40 29.09 -33.00 -32.00
N GLY A 41 29.33 -32.66 -30.75
CA GLY A 41 30.66 -32.34 -30.23
C GLY A 41 30.71 -32.50 -28.72
N THR A 42 31.18 -33.65 -28.27
CA THR A 42 31.55 -34.02 -26.90
C THR A 42 32.68 -33.15 -26.37
N THR A 43 32.63 -32.70 -25.11
CA THR A 43 33.70 -32.92 -24.11
C THR A 43 33.34 -32.36 -22.74
N THR A 44 33.30 -33.21 -21.76
CA THR A 44 33.70 -33.21 -20.35
C THR A 44 34.18 -31.90 -19.71
N GLY A 45 33.49 -31.52 -18.63
CA GLY A 45 33.91 -30.50 -17.66
C GLY A 45 33.02 -30.53 -16.43
N ARG A 46 33.40 -31.32 -15.40
CA ARG A 46 32.79 -31.33 -14.08
C ARG A 46 32.95 -29.94 -13.43
N GLY A 47 31.87 -29.20 -13.30
CA GLY A 47 31.75 -28.07 -12.41
C GLY A 47 30.36 -28.14 -11.81
N GLY A 48 30.25 -28.59 -10.56
CA GLY A 48 28.99 -28.67 -9.82
C GLY A 48 28.41 -27.27 -9.61
N ALA A 49 27.56 -26.86 -10.51
CA ALA A 49 26.70 -25.69 -10.27
C ALA A 49 25.66 -26.10 -9.25
N LEU A 50 25.78 -25.54 -8.05
CA LEU A 50 24.73 -25.56 -7.03
C LEU A 50 23.45 -25.01 -7.68
N ALA A 51 22.50 -25.89 -7.94
CA ALA A 51 21.17 -25.53 -8.45
C ALA A 51 20.48 -24.65 -7.42
N VAL A 52 20.35 -23.38 -7.73
CA VAL A 52 19.59 -22.43 -6.94
C VAL A 52 18.09 -22.73 -7.13
N PRO A 53 17.35 -23.12 -6.08
CA PRO A 53 15.97 -23.62 -6.21
C PRO A 53 14.96 -22.64 -6.78
N TRP A 54 15.30 -21.36 -6.95
CA TRP A 54 14.38 -20.35 -7.53
C TRP A 54 14.33 -20.38 -9.04
N ALA A 55 15.33 -20.95 -9.72
CA ALA A 55 15.41 -21.00 -11.18
C ALA A 55 14.49 -22.06 -11.83
N ALA A 56 13.85 -22.91 -11.04
CA ALA A 56 13.09 -24.06 -11.54
C ALA A 56 11.56 -23.92 -11.49
N LYS A 57 11.02 -22.72 -11.28
CA LYS A 57 9.60 -22.47 -11.54
C LYS A 57 9.50 -21.47 -12.69
N SER A 58 9.57 -21.98 -13.91
CA SER A 58 9.11 -21.31 -15.12
C SER A 58 7.75 -20.68 -14.84
N VAL A 59 7.68 -19.35 -14.92
CA VAL A 59 6.44 -18.58 -14.85
C VAL A 59 5.72 -18.82 -16.17
N PRO A 60 4.60 -19.56 -16.21
CA PRO A 60 3.78 -19.60 -17.41
C PRO A 60 3.03 -18.28 -17.51
N GLY A 61 3.28 -17.52 -18.53
CA GLY A 61 2.46 -16.49 -19.12
C GLY A 61 1.74 -15.51 -18.19
N GLY A 62 2.15 -14.22 -18.25
CA GLY A 62 1.35 -13.10 -17.76
C GLY A 62 1.04 -13.13 -16.26
N GLY A 63 2.00 -12.76 -15.42
CA GLY A 63 1.87 -12.84 -13.97
C GLY A 63 0.68 -12.04 -13.43
N ARG A 64 -0.49 -12.65 -13.28
CA ARG A 64 -1.54 -12.12 -12.42
C ARG A 64 -0.95 -11.95 -11.03
N ARG A 65 -0.91 -10.74 -10.52
CA ARG A 65 -0.54 -10.41 -9.14
C ARG A 65 -1.31 -11.38 -8.22
N ARG A 66 -0.58 -12.19 -7.44
CA ARG A 66 -1.18 -13.05 -6.42
C ARG A 66 -1.44 -12.15 -5.20
N PHE A 67 -2.70 -11.97 -4.88
CA PHE A 67 -3.10 -11.31 -3.65
C PHE A 67 -2.76 -12.17 -2.43
N ALA A 68 -2.45 -11.52 -1.33
CA ALA A 68 -2.23 -12.17 -0.05
C ALA A 68 -3.53 -12.83 0.47
N ASP A 69 -3.39 -13.72 1.42
CA ASP A 69 -4.51 -14.38 2.10
C ASP A 69 -4.40 -14.20 3.62
N PHE A 70 -5.46 -14.59 4.31
CA PHE A 70 -5.49 -14.53 5.76
C PHE A 70 -4.50 -15.49 6.45
N GLU A 71 -4.16 -16.62 5.86
CA GLU A 71 -3.20 -17.58 6.39
C GLU A 71 -1.80 -16.98 6.45
N SER A 72 -1.52 -16.08 5.54
CA SER A 72 -0.24 -15.38 5.46
C SER A 72 -0.15 -14.15 6.37
N PHE A 73 -1.23 -13.75 7.02
CA PHE A 73 -1.27 -12.61 7.94
C PHE A 73 -1.03 -13.07 9.38
N VAL A 74 0.08 -12.64 9.96
CA VAL A 74 0.43 -12.97 11.36
C VAL A 74 -0.36 -12.09 12.31
N THR A 75 -1.18 -12.73 13.14
CA THR A 75 -2.00 -12.03 14.15
C THR A 75 -1.25 -11.87 15.46
N GLY A 76 -1.39 -10.70 16.06
CA GLY A 76 -0.92 -10.34 17.39
C GLY A 76 -1.88 -9.32 18.05
N PRO A 77 -1.62 -8.92 19.29
CA PRO A 77 -2.47 -7.96 20.02
C PRO A 77 -2.72 -6.65 19.27
N SER A 78 -1.70 -6.12 18.60
CA SER A 78 -1.76 -4.85 17.86
C SER A 78 -2.64 -4.85 16.61
N ASN A 79 -3.02 -6.03 16.09
CA ASN A 79 -3.79 -6.15 14.84
C ASN A 79 -4.96 -7.15 14.92
N GLN A 80 -5.23 -7.72 16.08
CA GLN A 80 -6.26 -8.74 16.27
C GLN A 80 -7.65 -8.25 15.90
N LEU A 81 -8.05 -7.05 16.35
CA LEU A 81 -9.34 -6.47 15.99
C LEU A 81 -9.48 -6.29 14.49
N ALA A 82 -8.45 -5.75 13.84
CA ALA A 82 -8.44 -5.57 12.39
C ALA A 82 -8.55 -6.89 11.64
N ARG A 83 -7.88 -7.94 12.14
CA ARG A 83 -7.92 -9.29 11.56
C ARG A 83 -9.33 -9.90 11.66
N VAL A 84 -9.96 -9.83 12.81
CA VAL A 84 -11.33 -10.36 13.02
C VAL A 84 -12.34 -9.58 12.18
N SER A 85 -12.25 -8.23 12.18
CA SER A 85 -13.14 -7.40 11.36
C SER A 85 -12.97 -7.67 9.86
N ALA A 86 -11.75 -7.94 9.40
CA ALA A 86 -11.48 -8.31 8.02
C ALA A 86 -12.12 -9.66 7.65
N GLU A 87 -12.05 -10.66 8.54
CA GLU A 87 -12.70 -11.95 8.33
C GLU A 87 -14.23 -11.83 8.31
N MET A 88 -14.81 -11.03 9.20
CA MET A 88 -16.25 -10.75 9.20
C MET A 88 -16.68 -10.07 7.89
N ALA A 89 -15.95 -9.03 7.44
CA ALA A 89 -16.24 -8.36 6.18
C ALA A 89 -16.13 -9.29 4.96
N ALA A 90 -15.27 -10.32 5.03
CA ALA A 90 -15.11 -11.30 3.96
C ALA A 90 -16.15 -12.39 3.96
N THR A 91 -16.63 -12.82 5.15
CA THR A 91 -17.61 -13.90 5.30
C THR A 91 -19.05 -13.42 5.24
N GLN A 92 -19.30 -12.19 5.72
CA GLN A 92 -20.61 -11.54 5.77
C GLN A 92 -20.52 -10.12 5.22
N PRO A 93 -20.35 -9.95 3.89
CA PRO A 93 -20.26 -8.64 3.28
C PRO A 93 -21.49 -7.76 3.59
N GLY A 94 -21.25 -6.50 3.90
CA GLY A 94 -22.27 -5.50 4.24
C GLY A 94 -22.51 -5.30 5.74
N VAL A 95 -22.16 -6.27 6.60
CA VAL A 95 -22.38 -6.16 8.05
C VAL A 95 -21.49 -5.10 8.70
N LEU A 96 -20.23 -5.00 8.29
CA LEU A 96 -19.26 -4.02 8.78
C LEU A 96 -18.90 -3.02 7.67
N SER A 97 -19.88 -2.22 7.22
CA SER A 97 -19.68 -1.28 6.11
C SER A 97 -20.02 0.16 6.52
N PRO A 98 -19.10 1.12 6.38
CA PRO A 98 -17.70 0.98 5.95
C PRO A 98 -16.77 0.42 7.04
N LEU A 99 -15.73 -0.29 6.62
CA LEU A 99 -14.62 -0.75 7.47
C LEU A 99 -13.35 0.00 7.09
N VAL A 100 -12.67 0.62 8.05
CA VAL A 100 -11.46 1.39 7.80
C VAL A 100 -10.30 0.82 8.61
N PHE A 101 -9.24 0.38 7.95
CA PHE A 101 -7.97 0.04 8.59
C PHE A 101 -7.07 1.25 8.57
N CYS A 102 -6.67 1.74 9.74
CA CYS A 102 -5.78 2.90 9.84
C CYS A 102 -4.52 2.57 10.65
N GLY A 103 -3.42 3.23 10.31
CA GLY A 103 -2.14 3.06 11.01
C GLY A 103 -0.93 3.35 10.13
N PRO A 104 0.29 3.30 10.69
CA PRO A 104 1.52 3.63 9.98
C PRO A 104 1.74 2.77 8.73
N THR A 105 2.66 3.20 7.87
CA THR A 105 3.07 2.41 6.71
C THR A 105 3.73 1.11 7.16
N GLY A 106 3.44 0.00 6.47
CA GLY A 106 4.10 -1.29 6.70
C GLY A 106 3.55 -2.11 7.88
N VAL A 107 2.37 -1.78 8.43
CA VAL A 107 1.73 -2.58 9.50
C VAL A 107 0.78 -3.69 8.98
N GLY A 108 0.59 -3.78 7.65
CA GLY A 108 -0.19 -4.85 7.03
C GLY A 108 -1.59 -4.45 6.55
N LYS A 109 -1.94 -3.16 6.43
CA LYS A 109 -3.24 -2.69 5.92
C LYS A 109 -3.58 -3.25 4.53
N THR A 110 -2.68 -3.05 3.57
CA THR A 110 -2.81 -3.59 2.21
C THR A 110 -2.97 -5.12 2.21
N HIS A 111 -2.24 -5.81 3.08
CA HIS A 111 -2.34 -7.26 3.24
C HIS A 111 -3.76 -7.68 3.65
N LEU A 112 -4.39 -6.97 4.58
CA LEU A 112 -5.76 -7.26 4.99
C LEU A 112 -6.76 -6.99 3.86
N LEU A 113 -6.60 -5.91 3.07
CA LEU A 113 -7.45 -5.67 1.91
C LEU A 113 -7.33 -6.80 0.88
N GLU A 114 -6.11 -7.23 0.57
CA GLU A 114 -5.85 -8.35 -0.34
C GLU A 114 -6.42 -9.68 0.20
N ALA A 115 -6.29 -9.91 1.50
CA ALA A 115 -6.84 -11.11 2.16
C ALA A 115 -8.37 -11.13 2.11
N ILE A 116 -9.04 -9.99 2.32
CA ILE A 116 -10.49 -9.85 2.14
C ILE A 116 -10.87 -10.18 0.70
N TRP A 117 -10.19 -9.58 -0.27
CA TRP A 117 -10.45 -9.84 -1.70
C TRP A 117 -10.34 -11.32 -2.02
N THR A 118 -9.27 -11.98 -1.55
CA THR A 118 -9.04 -13.41 -1.76
C THR A 118 -10.13 -14.25 -1.11
N ALA A 119 -10.51 -13.94 0.12
CA ALA A 119 -11.52 -14.69 0.87
C ALA A 119 -12.92 -14.50 0.30
N VAL A 120 -13.35 -13.28 -0.04
CA VAL A 120 -14.63 -13.02 -0.70
C VAL A 120 -14.76 -13.83 -1.99
N ARG A 121 -13.72 -13.83 -2.82
CA ARG A 121 -13.69 -14.60 -4.08
C ARG A 121 -13.76 -16.13 -3.87
N ARG A 122 -13.29 -16.61 -2.72
CA ARG A 122 -13.42 -18.05 -2.35
C ARG A 122 -14.81 -18.40 -1.85
N HIS A 123 -15.37 -17.56 -0.95
CA HIS A 123 -16.66 -17.83 -0.28
C HIS A 123 -17.87 -17.42 -1.12
N HIS A 124 -17.75 -16.32 -1.87
CA HIS A 124 -18.82 -15.71 -2.66
C HIS A 124 -18.40 -15.61 -4.13
N ARG A 125 -18.45 -16.73 -4.85
CA ARG A 125 -17.93 -16.82 -6.24
C ARG A 125 -18.62 -15.89 -7.23
N SER A 126 -19.89 -15.55 -7.00
CA SER A 126 -20.68 -14.63 -7.82
C SER A 126 -20.49 -13.17 -7.46
N ALA A 127 -19.88 -12.86 -6.30
CA ALA A 127 -19.72 -11.48 -5.85
C ALA A 127 -18.76 -10.70 -6.75
N ALA A 128 -19.19 -9.50 -7.12
CA ALA A 128 -18.39 -8.54 -7.84
C ALA A 128 -17.49 -7.80 -6.84
N VAL A 129 -16.20 -8.10 -6.83
CA VAL A 129 -15.22 -7.51 -5.92
C VAL A 129 -14.27 -6.63 -6.69
N LEU A 130 -14.14 -5.38 -6.29
CA LEU A 130 -13.22 -4.42 -6.87
C LEU A 130 -12.19 -3.94 -5.84
N TYR A 131 -10.91 -4.10 -6.15
CA TYR A 131 -9.78 -3.56 -5.39
C TYR A 131 -9.02 -2.53 -6.23
N LEU A 132 -8.77 -1.36 -5.66
CA LEU A 132 -7.99 -0.29 -6.30
C LEU A 132 -7.35 0.62 -5.24
N SER A 133 -6.33 1.38 -5.65
CA SER A 133 -5.80 2.45 -4.82
C SER A 133 -6.59 3.76 -5.02
N ALA A 134 -6.48 4.68 -4.06
CA ALA A 134 -7.02 6.04 -4.18
C ALA A 134 -6.48 6.78 -5.42
N GLU A 135 -5.24 6.49 -5.80
CA GLU A 135 -4.62 7.03 -7.01
C GLU A 135 -5.29 6.49 -8.28
N GLN A 136 -5.54 5.16 -8.35
CA GLN A 136 -6.23 4.53 -9.48
C GLN A 136 -7.67 5.03 -9.61
N PHE A 137 -8.38 5.22 -8.48
CA PHE A 137 -9.71 5.83 -8.48
C PHE A 137 -9.66 7.24 -9.05
N THR A 138 -8.70 8.05 -8.60
CA THR A 138 -8.50 9.43 -9.07
C THR A 138 -8.22 9.48 -10.57
N SER A 139 -7.30 8.64 -11.05
CA SER A 139 -6.94 8.59 -12.48
C SER A 139 -8.13 8.18 -13.33
N SER A 140 -8.86 7.14 -12.93
CA SER A 140 -10.08 6.71 -13.64
C SER A 140 -11.18 7.78 -13.64
N TYR A 141 -11.32 8.53 -12.54
CA TYR A 141 -12.28 9.64 -12.48
C TYR A 141 -11.88 10.79 -13.43
N LEU A 142 -10.61 11.16 -13.45
CA LEU A 142 -10.10 12.22 -14.34
C LEU A 142 -10.21 11.82 -15.83
N GLU A 143 -9.97 10.56 -16.17
CA GLU A 143 -10.18 10.01 -17.51
C GLU A 143 -11.65 10.08 -17.91
N ALA A 144 -12.55 9.69 -17.00
CA ALA A 144 -13.99 9.74 -17.24
C ALA A 144 -14.54 11.17 -17.40
N LEU A 145 -13.91 12.16 -16.75
CA LEU A 145 -14.26 13.58 -16.93
C LEU A 145 -13.83 14.13 -18.29
N ARG A 146 -12.70 13.66 -18.84
CA ARG A 146 -12.19 14.13 -20.14
C ARG A 146 -12.98 13.55 -21.33
N GLY A 147 -13.51 12.34 -21.14
CA GLY A 147 -14.39 11.70 -22.11
C GLY A 147 -15.78 11.51 -21.51
N SER A 148 -16.83 11.30 -22.23
CA SER A 148 -18.21 11.11 -21.74
C SER A 148 -18.41 9.86 -20.84
N GLY A 149 -17.40 9.47 -20.07
CA GLY A 149 -17.29 8.20 -19.37
C GLY A 149 -17.81 8.14 -17.93
N LEU A 150 -18.29 9.26 -17.33
CA LEU A 150 -18.79 9.27 -15.95
C LEU A 150 -19.90 8.23 -15.66
N PRO A 151 -20.91 8.05 -16.53
CA PRO A 151 -21.91 7.00 -16.29
C PRO A 151 -21.34 5.58 -16.26
N SER A 152 -20.34 5.32 -17.10
CA SER A 152 -19.63 4.03 -17.13
C SER A 152 -18.81 3.80 -15.88
N LEU A 153 -18.09 4.84 -15.42
CA LEU A 153 -17.31 4.81 -14.18
C LEU A 153 -18.22 4.55 -12.96
N ARG A 154 -19.36 5.27 -12.88
CA ARG A 154 -20.34 5.09 -11.81
C ARG A 154 -20.92 3.68 -11.80
N ARG A 155 -21.28 3.15 -12.98
CA ARG A 155 -21.76 1.76 -13.10
C ARG A 155 -20.70 0.75 -12.63
N LYS A 156 -19.44 0.96 -13.00
CA LYS A 156 -18.33 0.11 -12.60
C LYS A 156 -18.11 0.11 -11.08
N TYR A 157 -18.14 1.28 -10.44
CA TYR A 157 -17.80 1.38 -9.01
C TYR A 157 -19.00 1.23 -8.07
N ARG A 158 -20.22 1.55 -8.52
CA ARG A 158 -21.44 1.41 -7.72
C ARG A 158 -22.18 0.09 -7.96
N GLY A 159 -21.77 -0.68 -8.96
CA GLY A 159 -22.36 -1.98 -9.29
C GLY A 159 -21.56 -3.18 -8.74
N VAL A 160 -20.74 -2.98 -7.71
CA VAL A 160 -19.98 -4.05 -7.06
C VAL A 160 -20.58 -4.40 -5.71
N ASP A 161 -20.40 -5.66 -5.27
CA ASP A 161 -20.83 -6.10 -3.94
C ASP A 161 -19.81 -5.72 -2.87
N VAL A 162 -18.52 -5.68 -3.24
CA VAL A 162 -17.42 -5.33 -2.33
C VAL A 162 -16.46 -4.37 -3.00
N LEU A 163 -16.26 -3.20 -2.41
CA LEU A 163 -15.30 -2.18 -2.85
C LEU A 163 -14.18 -2.02 -1.82
N LEU A 164 -12.95 -2.26 -2.26
CA LEU A 164 -11.74 -2.15 -1.45
C LEU A 164 -10.87 -1.01 -1.99
N ILE A 165 -10.61 0.02 -1.18
CA ILE A 165 -9.78 1.17 -1.58
C ILE A 165 -8.59 1.31 -0.64
N ASP A 166 -7.39 1.25 -1.22
CA ASP A 166 -6.15 1.43 -0.48
C ASP A 166 -5.65 2.87 -0.54
N ASP A 167 -4.90 3.27 0.50
CA ASP A 167 -4.17 4.53 0.57
C ASP A 167 -5.06 5.79 0.48
N LEU A 168 -6.10 5.88 1.31
CA LEU A 168 -7.03 7.03 1.36
C LEU A 168 -6.35 8.41 1.45
N GLN A 169 -5.15 8.50 2.05
CA GLN A 169 -4.40 9.75 2.17
C GLN A 169 -4.07 10.39 0.82
N PHE A 170 -4.06 9.63 -0.28
CA PHE A 170 -3.85 10.17 -1.63
C PHE A 170 -5.03 10.94 -2.20
N PHE A 171 -6.19 10.95 -1.52
CA PHE A 171 -7.29 11.85 -1.87
C PHE A 171 -7.09 13.28 -1.35
N ALA A 172 -6.11 13.53 -0.47
CA ALA A 172 -5.81 14.86 0.07
C ALA A 172 -5.72 15.91 -1.04
N GLY A 173 -6.42 17.05 -0.85
CA GLY A 173 -6.46 18.15 -1.81
C GLY A 173 -7.30 17.93 -3.08
N LYS A 174 -7.82 16.72 -3.32
CA LYS A 174 -8.55 16.36 -4.55
C LYS A 174 -10.08 16.44 -4.35
N ARG A 175 -10.61 17.61 -4.04
CA ARG A 175 -12.00 17.81 -3.62
C ARG A 175 -13.04 17.18 -4.56
N ALA A 176 -12.90 17.33 -5.87
CA ALA A 176 -13.87 16.77 -6.83
C ALA A 176 -13.89 15.22 -6.79
N THR A 177 -12.73 14.59 -6.66
CA THR A 177 -12.62 13.14 -6.53
C THR A 177 -13.19 12.65 -5.19
N GLN A 178 -12.98 13.39 -4.10
CA GLN A 178 -13.56 13.07 -2.80
C GLN A 178 -15.09 13.11 -2.81
N VAL A 179 -15.68 14.09 -3.51
CA VAL A 179 -17.14 14.18 -3.67
C VAL A 179 -17.69 13.00 -4.49
N GLU A 180 -17.03 12.59 -5.57
CA GLU A 180 -17.46 11.41 -6.34
C GLU A 180 -17.31 10.13 -5.52
N LEU A 181 -16.26 10.03 -4.70
CA LEU A 181 -16.10 8.91 -3.76
C LEU A 181 -17.21 8.89 -2.72
N LEU A 182 -17.58 10.04 -2.14
CA LEU A 182 -18.67 10.16 -1.17
C LEU A 182 -20.00 9.63 -1.76
N TYR A 183 -20.36 10.08 -2.96
CA TYR A 183 -21.56 9.56 -3.64
C TYR A 183 -21.48 8.08 -3.99
N THR A 184 -20.27 7.56 -4.22
CA THR A 184 -20.05 6.13 -4.46
C THR A 184 -20.24 5.31 -3.18
N ILE A 185 -19.74 5.82 -2.04
CA ILE A 185 -19.96 5.23 -0.72
C ILE A 185 -21.46 5.19 -0.39
N ASP A 186 -22.17 6.31 -0.55
CA ASP A 186 -23.59 6.39 -0.27
C ASP A 186 -24.41 5.40 -1.11
N ALA A 187 -24.11 5.31 -2.39
CA ALA A 187 -24.80 4.38 -3.30
C ALA A 187 -24.56 2.90 -2.91
N LEU A 188 -23.33 2.56 -2.56
CA LEU A 188 -22.99 1.19 -2.15
C LEU A 188 -23.57 0.83 -0.78
N GLN A 189 -23.58 1.76 0.18
CA GLN A 189 -24.21 1.54 1.48
C GLN A 189 -25.71 1.32 1.34
N GLN A 190 -26.40 2.10 0.48
CA GLN A 190 -27.81 1.91 0.18
C GLN A 190 -28.11 0.56 -0.47
N ALA A 191 -27.19 0.05 -1.28
CA ALA A 191 -27.28 -1.28 -1.89
C ALA A 191 -26.89 -2.43 -0.96
N GLY A 192 -26.46 -2.16 0.29
CA GLY A 192 -25.97 -3.16 1.22
C GLY A 192 -24.57 -3.70 0.92
N GLY A 193 -23.80 -3.01 0.07
CA GLY A 193 -22.45 -3.40 -0.32
C GLY A 193 -21.42 -3.22 0.80
N GLN A 194 -20.37 -4.04 0.76
CA GLN A 194 -19.25 -3.95 1.69
C GLN A 194 -18.22 -2.94 1.18
N LEU A 195 -17.90 -1.97 2.02
CA LEU A 195 -16.86 -0.98 1.79
C LEU A 195 -15.70 -1.22 2.74
N VAL A 196 -14.47 -1.29 2.23
CA VAL A 196 -13.26 -1.43 3.04
C VAL A 196 -12.19 -0.45 2.56
N PHE A 197 -11.61 0.25 3.51
CA PHE A 197 -10.61 1.27 3.24
C PHE A 197 -9.34 1.04 4.04
N ALA A 198 -8.19 1.45 3.48
CA ALA A 198 -6.95 1.57 4.21
C ALA A 198 -6.43 3.01 4.19
N ALA A 199 -5.92 3.48 5.32
CA ALA A 199 -5.46 4.84 5.52
C ALA A 199 -4.20 4.90 6.40
N SER A 200 -3.43 5.98 6.28
CA SER A 200 -2.25 6.21 7.14
C SER A 200 -2.60 6.67 8.56
N ALA A 201 -3.81 7.22 8.75
CA ALA A 201 -4.35 7.71 10.02
C ALA A 201 -5.87 7.56 10.04
N PRO A 202 -6.56 7.69 11.19
CA PRO A 202 -8.02 7.72 11.25
C PRO A 202 -8.60 8.80 10.32
N PRO A 203 -9.82 8.61 9.75
CA PRO A 203 -10.39 9.53 8.78
C PRO A 203 -10.42 10.99 9.22
N ARG A 204 -10.72 11.26 10.49
CA ARG A 204 -10.75 12.63 11.06
C ARG A 204 -9.38 13.28 11.18
N GLU A 205 -8.33 12.49 11.23
CA GLU A 205 -6.93 12.97 11.32
C GLU A 205 -6.30 13.15 9.94
N LEU A 206 -6.94 12.66 8.87
CA LEU A 206 -6.45 12.82 7.50
C LEU A 206 -6.62 14.28 7.06
N ARG A 207 -5.49 14.96 6.84
CA ARG A 207 -5.47 16.35 6.37
C ARG A 207 -6.15 16.46 5.00
N GLU A 208 -6.85 17.57 4.78
CA GLU A 208 -7.48 17.91 3.50
C GLU A 208 -8.53 16.90 3.00
N LEU A 209 -9.04 16.04 3.87
CA LEU A 209 -10.24 15.27 3.60
C LEU A 209 -11.48 16.12 3.90
N ILE A 210 -12.49 16.11 3.00
CA ILE A 210 -13.72 16.87 3.24
C ILE A 210 -14.46 16.29 4.47
N PRO A 211 -15.05 17.14 5.31
CA PRO A 211 -15.69 16.69 6.57
C PRO A 211 -16.77 15.63 6.37
N ASP A 212 -17.58 15.76 5.31
CA ASP A 212 -18.65 14.81 5.01
C ASP A 212 -18.11 13.41 4.69
N LEU A 213 -17.02 13.33 3.92
CA LEU A 213 -16.36 12.04 3.62
C LEU A 213 -15.74 11.44 4.88
N ALA A 214 -15.06 12.26 5.69
CA ALA A 214 -14.48 11.80 6.95
C ALA A 214 -15.58 11.26 7.89
N ALA A 215 -16.70 11.98 8.04
CA ALA A 215 -17.83 11.56 8.86
C ALA A 215 -18.45 10.25 8.34
N ARG A 216 -18.58 10.09 7.02
CA ARG A 216 -19.12 8.86 6.43
C ARG A 216 -18.20 7.67 6.66
N LEU A 217 -16.90 7.83 6.54
CA LEU A 217 -15.91 6.79 6.83
C LEU A 217 -15.89 6.42 8.31
N ASP A 218 -16.05 7.40 9.20
CA ASP A 218 -16.08 7.18 10.66
C ASP A 218 -17.42 6.62 11.15
N SER A 219 -18.49 6.63 10.33
CA SER A 219 -19.79 6.08 10.71
C SER A 219 -19.79 4.54 10.85
N GLY A 220 -18.77 3.90 10.33
CA GLY A 220 -18.57 2.45 10.39
C GLY A 220 -17.56 2.02 11.45
N VAL A 221 -16.82 0.97 11.14
CA VAL A 221 -15.80 0.42 12.04
C VAL A 221 -14.42 0.91 11.64
N VAL A 222 -13.74 1.62 12.55
CA VAL A 222 -12.37 2.08 12.35
C VAL A 222 -11.43 1.23 13.20
N CYS A 223 -10.61 0.41 12.56
CA CYS A 223 -9.62 -0.46 13.20
C CYS A 223 -8.23 0.18 13.10
N ARG A 224 -7.68 0.59 14.22
CA ARG A 224 -6.30 1.06 14.31
C ARG A 224 -5.36 -0.14 14.38
N ILE A 225 -4.36 -0.16 13.51
CA ILE A 225 -3.31 -1.18 13.48
C ILE A 225 -2.00 -0.51 13.88
N GLU A 226 -1.38 -1.05 14.92
CA GLU A 226 -0.10 -0.55 15.42
C GLU A 226 1.06 -1.44 14.95
N PRO A 227 2.31 -0.96 15.03
CA PRO A 227 3.47 -1.81 14.76
C PRO A 227 3.44 -3.08 15.61
N PRO A 228 3.85 -4.22 15.05
CA PRO A 228 3.77 -5.51 15.77
C PRO A 228 4.68 -5.53 16.99
N GLU A 229 4.22 -6.15 18.07
CA GLU A 229 4.97 -6.42 19.28
C GLU A 229 6.11 -7.43 19.00
N TYR A 230 7.03 -7.57 19.94
CA TYR A 230 8.21 -8.41 19.80
C TYR A 230 7.87 -9.86 19.39
N GLU A 231 6.92 -10.48 20.08
CA GLU A 231 6.49 -11.86 19.80
C GLU A 231 5.85 -11.99 18.41
N THR A 232 5.07 -10.99 18.01
CA THR A 232 4.47 -10.97 16.67
C THR A 232 5.54 -10.81 15.59
N ARG A 233 6.60 -10.00 15.85
CA ARG A 233 7.74 -9.89 14.92
C ARG A 233 8.49 -11.20 14.77
N LEU A 234 8.71 -11.95 15.86
CA LEU A 234 9.34 -13.28 15.77
C LEU A 234 8.52 -14.23 14.90
N LYS A 235 7.19 -14.27 15.08
CA LYS A 235 6.30 -15.09 14.24
C LYS A 235 6.36 -14.68 12.77
N ILE A 236 6.40 -13.38 12.49
CA ILE A 236 6.52 -12.85 11.12
C ILE A 236 7.86 -13.31 10.50
N LEU A 237 8.97 -13.20 11.22
CA LEU A 237 10.29 -13.64 10.74
C LEU A 237 10.32 -15.13 10.45
N ALA A 238 9.77 -15.95 11.35
CA ALA A 238 9.66 -17.39 11.16
C ALA A 238 8.84 -17.75 9.92
N GLN A 239 7.72 -17.06 9.70
CA GLN A 239 6.88 -17.27 8.51
C GLN A 239 7.59 -16.87 7.20
N TYR A 240 8.33 -15.75 7.20
CA TYR A 240 9.12 -15.35 6.03
C TYR A 240 10.24 -16.33 5.73
N ALA A 241 10.95 -16.80 6.76
CA ALA A 241 12.01 -17.80 6.63
C ALA A 241 11.47 -19.12 6.06
N ALA A 242 10.34 -19.60 6.59
CA ALA A 242 9.66 -20.79 6.09
C ALA A 242 9.24 -20.68 4.62
N ARG A 243 8.73 -19.52 4.19
CA ARG A 243 8.37 -19.28 2.78
C ARG A 243 9.55 -19.32 1.82
N LEU A 244 10.72 -18.89 2.29
CA LEU A 244 11.97 -18.94 1.52
C LEU A 244 12.63 -20.30 1.57
N GLY A 245 12.12 -21.24 2.39
CA GLY A 245 12.78 -22.52 2.66
C GLY A 245 14.17 -22.32 3.31
N PHE A 246 14.34 -21.25 4.07
CA PHE A 246 15.60 -20.80 4.61
C PHE A 246 15.61 -20.92 6.14
N PRO A 247 16.46 -21.79 6.72
CA PRO A 247 16.54 -21.93 8.17
C PRO A 247 17.14 -20.67 8.79
N LEU A 248 16.33 -19.93 9.54
CA LEU A 248 16.77 -18.74 10.26
C LEU A 248 17.03 -19.11 11.73
N PRO A 249 18.28 -19.08 12.23
CA PRO A 249 18.58 -19.39 13.62
C PRO A 249 17.83 -18.46 14.58
N GLU A 250 17.43 -19.00 15.73
CA GLU A 250 16.62 -18.26 16.70
C GLU A 250 17.32 -16.99 17.20
N GLU A 251 18.63 -17.04 17.41
CA GLU A 251 19.43 -15.87 17.84
C GLU A 251 19.40 -14.75 16.80
N VAL A 252 19.42 -15.10 15.50
CA VAL A 252 19.33 -14.14 14.41
C VAL A 252 17.91 -13.56 14.33
N CYS A 253 16.86 -14.39 14.52
CA CYS A 253 15.47 -13.91 14.63
C CYS A 253 15.33 -12.90 15.77
N ARG A 254 15.86 -13.21 16.96
CA ARG A 254 15.83 -12.31 18.12
C ARG A 254 16.59 -11.00 17.84
N PHE A 255 17.75 -11.09 17.20
CA PHE A 255 18.52 -9.93 16.79
C PHE A 255 17.70 -9.01 15.85
N ILE A 256 17.12 -9.56 14.79
CA ILE A 256 16.31 -8.78 13.84
C ILE A 256 15.07 -8.19 14.53
N ALA A 257 14.33 -9.00 15.30
CA ALA A 257 13.13 -8.56 16.01
C ALA A 257 13.41 -7.44 17.02
N THR A 258 14.60 -7.42 17.62
CA THR A 258 15.02 -6.38 18.57
C THR A 258 15.33 -5.07 17.87
N HIS A 259 15.99 -5.14 16.73
CA HIS A 259 16.45 -3.94 16.02
C HIS A 259 15.42 -3.37 15.04
N PHE A 260 14.58 -4.17 14.39
CA PHE A 260 13.58 -3.72 13.42
C PHE A 260 12.17 -3.72 14.02
N ARG A 261 11.70 -2.56 14.51
CA ARG A 261 10.47 -2.44 15.31
C ARG A 261 9.31 -1.72 14.60
N ARG A 262 9.58 -0.96 13.53
CA ARG A 262 8.60 -0.02 12.96
C ARG A 262 7.79 -0.62 11.83
N HIS A 263 8.44 -1.26 10.87
CA HIS A 263 7.81 -1.68 9.62
C HIS A 263 8.03 -3.16 9.37
N VAL A 264 6.94 -3.89 9.06
CA VAL A 264 7.02 -5.32 8.74
C VAL A 264 7.87 -5.59 7.49
N TRP A 265 7.87 -4.68 6.52
CA TRP A 265 8.72 -4.82 5.34
C TRP A 265 10.23 -4.74 5.64
N GLU A 266 10.64 -4.08 6.73
CA GLU A 266 12.03 -4.13 7.19
C GLU A 266 12.43 -5.54 7.62
N LEU A 267 11.51 -6.26 8.29
CA LEU A 267 11.75 -7.65 8.71
C LEU A 267 11.94 -8.55 7.49
N SER A 268 11.05 -8.46 6.51
CA SER A 268 11.17 -9.25 5.27
C SER A 268 12.42 -8.89 4.47
N GLY A 269 12.77 -7.60 4.40
CA GLY A 269 13.99 -7.11 3.74
C GLY A 269 15.23 -7.65 4.42
N ALA A 270 15.28 -7.69 5.76
CA ALA A 270 16.39 -8.25 6.51
C ALA A 270 16.55 -9.76 6.22
N VAL A 271 15.46 -10.53 6.25
CA VAL A 271 15.51 -11.97 5.92
C VAL A 271 15.99 -12.22 4.50
N CYS A 272 15.48 -11.47 3.51
CA CYS A 272 15.91 -11.59 2.11
C CYS A 272 17.40 -11.29 1.94
N ARG A 273 17.91 -10.22 2.57
CA ARG A 273 19.34 -9.87 2.51
C ARG A 273 20.22 -10.95 3.14
N LEU A 274 19.82 -11.47 4.28
CA LEU A 274 20.54 -12.54 4.95
C LEU A 274 20.54 -13.84 4.14
N HIS A 275 19.42 -14.19 3.55
CA HIS A 275 19.31 -15.34 2.65
C HIS A 275 20.26 -15.18 1.46
N ALA A 276 20.23 -14.03 0.78
CA ALA A 276 21.12 -13.75 -0.34
C ALA A 276 22.61 -13.81 0.06
N ALA A 277 22.97 -13.22 1.21
CA ALA A 277 24.34 -13.25 1.72
C ALA A 277 24.80 -14.65 2.09
N SER A 278 23.97 -15.44 2.76
CA SER A 278 24.27 -16.85 3.11
C SER A 278 24.48 -17.69 1.86
N CYS A 279 23.64 -17.55 0.84
CA CYS A 279 23.79 -18.23 -0.45
C CYS A 279 25.06 -17.81 -1.18
N ALA A 280 25.38 -16.52 -1.22
CA ALA A 280 26.54 -15.99 -1.93
C ALA A 280 27.88 -16.38 -1.26
N MET A 281 27.91 -16.41 0.07
CA MET A 281 29.14 -16.67 0.84
C MET A 281 29.33 -18.15 1.21
N GLY A 282 28.28 -18.99 1.07
CA GLY A 282 28.30 -20.38 1.53
C GLY A 282 28.52 -20.53 3.03
N ARG A 283 28.21 -19.50 3.82
CA ARG A 283 28.43 -19.45 5.27
C ARG A 283 27.16 -19.70 6.06
N ALA A 284 27.33 -20.37 7.20
CA ALA A 284 26.25 -20.48 8.17
C ALA A 284 25.84 -19.11 8.70
N LEU A 285 24.53 -18.94 8.92
CA LEU A 285 23.98 -17.70 9.40
C LEU A 285 24.22 -17.54 10.89
N THR A 286 25.00 -16.53 11.26
CA THR A 286 25.31 -16.16 12.64
C THR A 286 24.86 -14.73 12.92
N VAL A 287 24.78 -14.35 14.20
CA VAL A 287 24.44 -12.96 14.59
C VAL A 287 25.51 -11.98 14.08
N ASP A 288 26.78 -12.38 14.04
CA ASP A 288 27.84 -11.50 13.53
C ASP A 288 27.75 -11.28 12.04
N LEU A 289 27.44 -12.32 11.26
CA LEU A 289 27.14 -12.17 9.85
C LEU A 289 25.87 -11.29 9.65
N ALA A 290 24.83 -11.48 10.46
CA ALA A 290 23.62 -10.67 10.41
C ALA A 290 23.92 -9.19 10.70
N ARG A 291 24.74 -8.90 11.71
CA ARG A 291 25.18 -7.55 12.04
C ARG A 291 25.94 -6.91 10.89
N GLN A 292 26.84 -7.65 10.27
CA GLN A 292 27.64 -7.18 9.14
C GLN A 292 26.79 -6.90 7.89
N VAL A 293 25.91 -7.84 7.51
CA VAL A 293 25.04 -7.73 6.31
C VAL A 293 23.96 -6.66 6.47
N LEU A 294 23.47 -6.45 7.69
CA LEU A 294 22.43 -5.49 7.98
C LEU A 294 22.96 -4.14 8.50
N ALA A 295 24.28 -3.93 8.51
CA ALA A 295 24.92 -2.72 9.03
C ALA A 295 24.32 -1.44 8.43
N ASP A 296 24.12 -1.38 7.12
CA ASP A 296 23.53 -0.22 6.43
C ASP A 296 22.09 0.06 6.89
N MET A 297 21.30 -1.01 7.08
CA MET A 297 19.91 -0.86 7.56
C MET A 297 19.87 -0.39 9.02
N LEU A 298 20.84 -0.81 9.82
CA LEU A 298 20.97 -0.39 11.23
C LEU A 298 21.45 1.06 11.31
N ALA A 299 22.50 1.42 10.57
CA ALA A 299 23.05 2.76 10.52
C ALA A 299 22.03 3.80 10.01
N ALA A 300 21.23 3.47 8.98
CA ALA A 300 20.17 4.33 8.49
C ALA A 300 19.10 4.64 9.56
N ARG A 301 18.95 3.79 10.57
CA ARG A 301 18.03 4.00 11.71
C ARG A 301 18.65 4.84 12.81
N GLU A 302 19.92 4.67 13.08
CA GLU A 302 20.67 5.48 14.05
C GLU A 302 20.77 6.95 13.59
N GLN A 303 20.82 7.17 12.29
CA GLN A 303 20.78 8.50 11.69
C GLN A 303 19.38 9.16 11.71
N MET A 304 18.32 8.47 12.07
CA MET A 304 17.02 9.09 12.29
C MET A 304 17.07 9.93 13.57
N VAL A 305 17.12 11.24 13.39
CA VAL A 305 17.08 12.23 14.46
C VAL A 305 15.88 11.95 15.38
N GLN A 306 16.13 11.74 16.65
CA GLN A 306 15.10 11.55 17.68
C GLN A 306 14.75 12.91 18.32
N LEU A 307 13.55 13.00 18.90
CA LEU A 307 13.17 14.20 19.66
C LEU A 307 14.17 14.52 20.79
N ALA A 308 14.74 13.46 21.38
CA ALA A 308 15.79 13.61 22.40
C ALA A 308 17.06 14.26 21.85
N ASP A 309 17.46 13.91 20.62
CA ASP A 309 18.64 14.48 19.96
C ASP A 309 18.43 15.96 19.62
N ILE A 310 17.23 16.29 19.10
CA ILE A 310 16.85 17.68 18.83
C ILE A 310 16.86 18.50 20.12
N ARG A 311 16.26 17.97 21.19
CA ARG A 311 16.24 18.63 22.49
C ARG A 311 17.65 18.86 22.99
N LYS A 312 18.51 17.85 22.94
CA LYS A 312 19.91 17.93 23.36
C LYS A 312 20.65 18.98 22.54
N ALA A 313 20.57 18.92 21.22
CA ALA A 313 21.25 19.87 20.33
C ALA A 313 20.77 21.32 20.55
N VAL A 314 19.46 21.54 20.70
CA VAL A 314 18.93 22.89 20.98
C VAL A 314 19.38 23.38 22.36
N CYS A 315 19.36 22.51 23.37
CA CYS A 315 19.85 22.89 24.71
C CYS A 315 21.34 23.24 24.71
N GLU A 316 22.16 22.50 23.98
CA GLU A 316 23.58 22.75 23.85
C GLU A 316 23.86 24.07 23.11
N VAL A 317 23.20 24.33 21.98
CA VAL A 317 23.40 25.55 21.17
C VAL A 317 22.97 26.80 21.91
N PHE A 318 21.86 26.75 22.63
CA PHE A 318 21.32 27.92 23.37
C PHE A 318 21.75 27.97 24.84
N GLN A 319 22.56 27.02 25.29
CA GLN A 319 23.01 26.87 26.69
C GLN A 319 21.85 26.88 27.70
N ILE A 320 20.79 26.14 27.38
CA ILE A 320 19.57 26.04 28.19
C ILE A 320 19.51 24.67 28.87
N ASP A 321 19.09 24.64 30.12
CA ASP A 321 18.82 23.39 30.80
C ASP A 321 17.68 22.63 30.12
N PRO A 322 17.81 21.28 29.92
CA PRO A 322 16.77 20.46 29.31
C PRO A 322 15.39 20.53 30.00
N GLY A 323 15.36 20.75 31.31
CA GLY A 323 14.14 20.98 32.07
C GLY A 323 13.46 22.32 31.74
N GLY A 324 14.24 23.37 31.48
CA GLY A 324 13.75 24.69 31.10
C GLY A 324 13.12 24.72 29.70
N LEU A 325 13.64 23.94 28.75
CA LEU A 325 13.08 23.89 27.38
C LEU A 325 11.66 23.30 27.36
N CYS A 326 11.40 22.25 28.16
CA CYS A 326 10.11 21.55 28.21
C CYS A 326 9.19 22.08 29.34
N GLY A 327 9.67 22.97 30.21
CA GLY A 327 8.94 23.48 31.37
C GLY A 327 7.84 24.49 31.00
N PRO A 328 6.90 24.80 31.94
CA PRO A 328 5.80 25.73 31.72
C PRO A 328 6.22 27.22 31.70
N GLY A 329 7.50 27.54 31.93
CA GLY A 329 8.01 28.91 31.97
C GLY A 329 7.76 29.66 30.66
N LYS A 330 7.23 30.91 30.77
CA LYS A 330 6.97 31.80 29.63
C LYS A 330 8.08 32.82 29.43
N GLU A 331 9.30 32.45 29.74
CA GLU A 331 10.47 33.36 29.58
C GLU A 331 10.69 33.67 28.11
N ARG A 332 10.84 34.96 27.79
CA ARG A 332 11.00 35.45 26.42
C ARG A 332 12.25 34.84 25.74
N GLN A 333 13.27 34.51 26.53
CA GLN A 333 14.51 33.87 26.08
C GLN A 333 14.30 32.42 25.61
N LEU A 334 13.24 31.70 26.07
CA LEU A 334 12.94 30.33 25.70
C LEU A 334 12.02 30.20 24.48
N SER A 335 11.43 31.30 24.03
CA SER A 335 10.45 31.31 22.94
C SER A 335 11.07 30.84 21.61
N TYR A 336 12.22 31.41 21.24
CA TYR A 336 12.90 31.07 19.98
C TYR A 336 13.48 29.65 19.99
N PRO A 337 14.21 29.21 21.05
CA PRO A 337 14.67 27.83 21.14
C PRO A 337 13.53 26.79 21.08
N ARG A 338 12.39 27.04 21.72
CA ARG A 338 11.21 26.16 21.66
C ARG A 338 10.63 26.08 20.25
N MET A 339 10.50 27.23 19.58
CA MET A 339 10.01 27.29 18.21
C MET A 339 10.94 26.55 17.25
N LEU A 340 12.26 26.72 17.41
CA LEU A 340 13.26 25.99 16.63
C LEU A 340 13.20 24.48 16.89
N ALA A 341 13.11 24.08 18.17
CA ALA A 341 13.00 22.66 18.52
C ALA A 341 11.72 22.02 17.91
N MET A 342 10.58 22.71 17.98
CA MET A 342 9.32 22.24 17.36
C MET A 342 9.43 22.18 15.83
N TRP A 343 10.09 23.17 15.20
CA TRP A 343 10.30 23.17 13.77
C TRP A 343 11.22 22.03 13.32
N LEU A 344 12.33 21.80 14.03
CA LEU A 344 13.24 20.68 13.78
C LEU A 344 12.54 19.34 14.02
N ALA A 345 11.76 19.21 15.09
CA ALA A 345 10.97 18.03 15.36
C ALA A 345 10.00 17.71 14.20
N ARG A 346 9.27 18.72 13.75
CA ARG A 346 8.34 18.57 12.60
C ARG A 346 9.03 18.26 11.28
N LYS A 347 10.27 18.78 11.08
CA LYS A 347 11.02 18.61 9.84
C LYS A 347 11.79 17.28 9.78
N TYR A 348 12.39 16.84 10.88
CA TYR A 348 13.33 15.72 10.93
C TYR A 348 12.79 14.50 11.68
N THR A 349 11.68 14.63 12.40
CA THR A 349 10.98 13.53 13.02
C THR A 349 9.54 13.45 12.48
N ARG A 350 8.84 12.38 12.78
CA ARG A 350 7.41 12.22 12.44
C ARG A 350 6.49 12.54 13.63
N ALA A 351 6.99 13.33 14.58
CA ALA A 351 6.21 13.76 15.74
C ALA A 351 5.27 14.91 15.37
#